data_b758b0f2260e252377f4cb19d147aeb3
#
_entry.id   b758b0f2260e252377f4cb19d147aeb3
#
_cell.length_a   1.000
_cell.length_b   1.000
_cell.length_c   1.000
_cell.angle_alpha   90.00
_cell.angle_beta   90.00
_cell.angle_gamma   90.00
#
_symmetry.space_group_name_H-M   'P 1'
#
loop_
_entity.id
_entity.type
_entity.pdbx_description
1 polymer ?
#
loop_
_entity_poly.entity_id
_entity_poly.type
_entity_poly.pdbx_seq_one_letter_code
_entity_poly.pdbx_strand_id
1 'polypeptide(L)'
;MKIAKRIVAIIGIVSVLAFAALLVNYICGERMIDRYNKRIYESSTVNAYLGFTQPYIYHYNKGDIYYSQGDYKGAENEFKNALKWEPGVPQDCEMRINYALSIVKQIDPQTVTKDNLDETIDRLEEAKAALLKNGCAHDEDENGHNSDAQTLKDEIDK
;
A
#
# COMPACT_ATOMS: atom_id res chain seq x y z
N MET A 1 -38.89 -10.36 -30.82
CA MET A 1 -39.32 -10.58 -29.42
C MET A 1 -38.49 -11.54 -28.62
N LYS A 2 -38.16 -12.76 -29.07
CA LYS A 2 -37.39 -13.75 -28.29
C LYS A 2 -35.94 -13.32 -27.97
N ILE A 3 -35.26 -12.68 -28.93
CA ILE A 3 -33.89 -12.19 -28.75
C ILE A 3 -33.83 -11.06 -27.70
N ALA A 4 -34.72 -10.06 -27.76
CA ALA A 4 -34.78 -8.98 -26.80
C ALA A 4 -35.01 -9.47 -25.37
N LYS A 5 -35.89 -10.46 -25.16
CA LYS A 5 -36.10 -11.07 -23.84
C LYS A 5 -34.85 -11.79 -23.31
N ARG A 6 -34.10 -12.45 -24.20
CA ARG A 6 -32.81 -13.10 -23.80
C ARG A 6 -31.75 -12.06 -23.40
N ILE A 7 -31.64 -10.96 -24.16
CA ILE A 7 -30.71 -9.89 -23.84
C ILE A 7 -31.04 -9.27 -22.47
N VAL A 8 -32.32 -8.96 -22.21
CA VAL A 8 -32.75 -8.41 -20.92
C VAL A 8 -32.46 -9.38 -19.78
N ALA A 9 -32.70 -10.69 -19.98
CA ALA A 9 -32.39 -11.71 -18.97
C ALA A 9 -30.87 -11.80 -18.68
N ILE A 10 -30.02 -11.73 -19.70
CA ILE A 10 -28.57 -11.75 -19.55
C ILE A 10 -28.11 -10.52 -18.78
N ILE A 11 -28.60 -9.32 -19.15
CA ILE A 11 -28.26 -8.07 -18.44
C ILE A 11 -28.69 -8.17 -16.97
N GLY A 12 -29.88 -8.69 -16.68
CA GLY A 12 -30.34 -8.90 -15.31
C GLY A 12 -29.45 -9.83 -14.51
N ILE A 13 -29.05 -10.95 -15.09
CA ILE A 13 -28.12 -11.91 -14.42
C ILE A 13 -26.77 -11.23 -14.14
N VAL A 14 -26.20 -10.56 -15.14
CA VAL A 14 -24.90 -9.87 -14.98
C VAL A 14 -24.98 -8.79 -13.89
N SER A 15 -26.08 -8.02 -13.84
CA SER A 15 -26.28 -7.00 -12.81
C SER A 15 -26.37 -7.60 -11.41
N VAL A 16 -27.09 -8.72 -11.25
CA VAL A 16 -27.20 -9.42 -9.95
C VAL A 16 -25.84 -9.96 -9.51
N LEU A 17 -25.07 -10.56 -10.43
CA LEU A 17 -23.72 -11.06 -10.12
C LEU A 17 -22.77 -9.93 -9.74
N ALA A 18 -22.80 -8.80 -10.46
CA ALA A 18 -22.00 -7.62 -10.15
C ALA A 18 -22.36 -7.04 -8.76
N PHE A 19 -23.66 -6.94 -8.46
CA PHE A 19 -24.11 -6.48 -7.14
C PHE A 19 -23.67 -7.43 -6.02
N ALA A 20 -23.83 -8.74 -6.22
CA ALA A 20 -23.37 -9.73 -5.25
C ALA A 20 -21.84 -9.64 -5.00
N ALA A 21 -21.06 -9.44 -6.06
CA ALA A 21 -19.63 -9.24 -5.98
C ALA A 21 -19.25 -7.98 -5.16
N LEU A 22 -19.93 -6.85 -5.40
CA LEU A 22 -19.73 -5.62 -4.63
C LEU A 22 -20.10 -5.79 -3.15
N LEU A 23 -21.19 -6.50 -2.86
CA LEU A 23 -21.62 -6.78 -1.49
C LEU A 23 -20.60 -7.66 -0.75
N VAL A 24 -20.07 -8.69 -1.39
CA VAL A 24 -19.01 -9.54 -0.82
C VAL A 24 -17.77 -8.69 -0.55
N ASN A 25 -17.37 -7.83 -1.48
CA ASN A 25 -16.22 -6.94 -1.31
C ASN A 25 -16.40 -6.01 -0.10
N TYR A 26 -17.58 -5.40 0.04
CA TYR A 26 -17.91 -4.55 1.18
C TYR A 26 -17.82 -5.30 2.51
N ILE A 27 -18.47 -6.47 2.61
CA ILE A 27 -18.46 -7.28 3.85
C ILE A 27 -17.04 -7.74 4.22
N CYS A 28 -16.24 -8.10 3.22
CA CYS A 28 -14.85 -8.50 3.46
C CYS A 28 -13.99 -7.32 3.92
N GLY A 29 -14.19 -6.13 3.36
CA GLY A 29 -13.52 -4.90 3.79
C GLY A 29 -13.81 -4.56 5.25
N GLU A 30 -15.08 -4.56 5.64
CA GLU A 30 -15.50 -4.32 7.03
C GLU A 30 -14.88 -5.34 8.01
N ARG A 31 -14.85 -6.62 7.63
CA ARG A 31 -14.22 -7.66 8.47
C ARG A 31 -12.72 -7.47 8.60
N MET A 32 -12.06 -7.02 7.54
CA MET A 32 -10.62 -6.75 7.58
C MET A 32 -10.31 -5.59 8.52
N ILE A 33 -11.06 -4.48 8.45
CA ILE A 33 -10.92 -3.34 9.34
C ILE A 33 -11.16 -3.76 10.80
N ASP A 34 -12.21 -4.53 11.07
CA ASP A 34 -12.51 -5.03 12.41
C ASP A 34 -11.37 -5.89 12.98
N ARG A 35 -10.78 -6.78 12.17
CA ARG A 35 -9.65 -7.61 12.59
C ARG A 35 -8.39 -6.78 12.81
N TYR A 36 -8.10 -5.84 11.92
CA TYR A 36 -6.97 -4.93 12.07
C TYR A 36 -7.07 -4.13 13.38
N ASN A 37 -8.25 -3.56 13.68
CA ASN A 37 -8.50 -2.84 14.92
C ASN A 37 -8.36 -3.72 16.17
N LYS A 38 -8.63 -5.01 16.06
CA LYS A 38 -8.40 -6.01 17.11
C LYS A 38 -6.97 -6.52 17.17
N ARG A 39 -6.06 -5.98 16.36
CA ARG A 39 -4.66 -6.41 16.23
C ARG A 39 -4.51 -7.90 15.83
N ILE A 40 -5.46 -8.42 15.06
CA ILE A 40 -5.41 -9.76 14.49
C ILE A 40 -4.84 -9.63 13.08
N TYR A 41 -3.53 -9.72 12.98
CA TYR A 41 -2.78 -9.56 11.73
C TYR A 41 -2.51 -10.92 11.08
N GLU A 42 -3.47 -11.41 10.31
CA GLU A 42 -3.32 -12.65 9.54
C GLU A 42 -3.35 -12.33 8.04
N SER A 43 -2.41 -12.86 7.28
CA SER A 43 -2.37 -12.66 5.82
C SER A 43 -3.61 -13.21 5.10
N SER A 44 -4.31 -14.18 5.70
CA SER A 44 -5.58 -14.70 5.21
C SER A 44 -6.75 -13.71 5.32
N THR A 45 -6.59 -12.61 6.07
CA THR A 45 -7.62 -11.57 6.19
C THR A 45 -7.67 -10.64 5.00
N VAL A 46 -6.60 -10.59 4.21
CA VAL A 46 -6.58 -9.80 2.98
C VAL A 46 -7.36 -10.50 1.90
N ASN A 47 -8.45 -9.91 1.49
CA ASN A 47 -9.35 -10.52 0.54
C ASN A 47 -8.73 -10.57 -0.87
N ALA A 48 -8.49 -11.77 -1.40
CA ALA A 48 -8.00 -11.99 -2.76
C ALA A 48 -8.92 -11.33 -3.83
N TYR A 49 -10.19 -11.11 -3.52
CA TYR A 49 -11.13 -10.42 -4.39
C TYR A 49 -10.77 -8.93 -4.57
N LEU A 50 -10.24 -8.26 -3.53
CA LEU A 50 -9.70 -6.90 -3.66
C LEU A 50 -8.55 -6.84 -4.67
N GLY A 51 -7.73 -7.89 -4.73
CA GLY A 51 -6.64 -8.00 -5.70
C GLY A 51 -7.09 -7.94 -7.15
N PHE A 52 -8.32 -8.36 -7.44
CA PHE A 52 -8.88 -8.29 -8.78
C PHE A 52 -9.56 -6.93 -9.09
N THR A 53 -10.27 -6.35 -8.13
CA THR A 53 -11.07 -5.12 -8.34
C THR A 53 -10.32 -3.85 -8.01
N GLN A 54 -9.47 -3.89 -6.99
CA GLN A 54 -8.69 -2.74 -6.48
C GLN A 54 -7.29 -3.21 -6.07
N PRO A 55 -6.40 -3.54 -7.03
CA PRO A 55 -5.12 -4.18 -6.75
C PRO A 55 -4.23 -3.37 -5.81
N TYR A 56 -4.21 -2.04 -5.93
CA TYR A 56 -3.39 -1.19 -5.06
C TYR A 56 -3.85 -1.26 -3.60
N ILE A 57 -5.17 -1.30 -3.33
CA ILE A 57 -5.72 -1.44 -1.97
C ILE A 57 -5.37 -2.81 -1.40
N TYR A 58 -5.46 -3.86 -2.20
CA TYR A 58 -5.08 -5.21 -1.80
C TYR A 58 -3.63 -5.26 -1.34
N HIS A 59 -2.71 -4.76 -2.16
CA HIS A 59 -1.29 -4.74 -1.85
C HIS A 59 -0.98 -3.82 -0.66
N TYR A 60 -1.60 -2.64 -0.59
CA TYR A 60 -1.43 -1.72 0.52
C TYR A 60 -1.83 -2.35 1.84
N ASN A 61 -3.04 -2.88 1.95
CA ASN A 61 -3.53 -3.54 3.16
C ASN A 61 -2.68 -4.76 3.56
N LYS A 62 -2.17 -5.49 2.59
CA LYS A 62 -1.28 -6.63 2.84
C LYS A 62 0.08 -6.16 3.35
N GLY A 63 0.59 -5.06 2.84
CA GLY A 63 1.78 -4.38 3.34
C GLY A 63 1.62 -3.97 4.81
N ASP A 64 0.50 -3.34 5.16
CA ASP A 64 0.19 -2.95 6.54
C ASP A 64 0.17 -4.15 7.51
N ILE A 65 -0.37 -5.28 7.06
CA ILE A 65 -0.36 -6.51 7.86
C ILE A 65 1.06 -7.01 8.09
N TYR A 66 1.89 -7.12 7.05
CA TYR A 66 3.28 -7.52 7.18
C TYR A 66 4.08 -6.57 8.06
N TYR A 67 3.89 -5.25 7.88
CA TYR A 67 4.52 -4.24 8.73
C TYR A 67 4.16 -4.43 10.21
N SER A 68 2.88 -4.64 10.50
CA SER A 68 2.37 -4.88 11.86
C SER A 68 2.87 -6.18 12.49
N GLN A 69 3.25 -7.16 11.66
CA GLN A 69 3.90 -8.41 12.09
C GLN A 69 5.42 -8.28 12.29
N GLY A 70 6.01 -7.14 11.89
CA GLY A 70 7.46 -6.93 11.89
C GLY A 70 8.17 -7.52 10.66
N ASP A 71 7.43 -8.07 9.70
CA ASP A 71 7.98 -8.48 8.40
C ASP A 71 8.12 -7.28 7.47
N TYR A 72 9.11 -6.44 7.76
CA TYR A 72 9.34 -5.21 7.01
C TYR A 72 9.74 -5.47 5.56
N LYS A 73 10.39 -6.61 5.26
CA LYS A 73 10.72 -6.99 3.89
C LYS A 73 9.50 -7.41 3.08
N GLY A 74 8.60 -8.16 3.69
CA GLY A 74 7.30 -8.48 3.12
C GLY A 74 6.46 -7.22 2.88
N ALA A 75 6.43 -6.31 3.86
CA ALA A 75 5.74 -5.03 3.77
C ALA A 75 6.27 -4.17 2.61
N GLU A 76 7.59 -4.00 2.52
CA GLU A 76 8.25 -3.28 1.42
C GLU A 76 7.81 -3.80 0.04
N ASN A 77 7.84 -5.12 -0.15
CA ASN A 77 7.45 -5.72 -1.42
C ASN A 77 5.99 -5.44 -1.77
N GLU A 78 5.10 -5.50 -0.79
CA GLU A 78 3.67 -5.26 -1.02
C GLU A 78 3.37 -3.78 -1.27
N PHE A 79 3.98 -2.85 -0.52
CA PHE A 79 3.83 -1.41 -0.80
C PHE A 79 4.41 -1.04 -2.17
N LYS A 80 5.56 -1.61 -2.54
CA LYS A 80 6.13 -1.45 -3.88
C LYS A 80 5.18 -1.95 -4.98
N ASN A 81 4.47 -3.05 -4.74
CA ASN A 81 3.45 -3.54 -5.65
C ASN A 81 2.23 -2.61 -5.70
N ALA A 82 1.77 -2.06 -4.58
CA ALA A 82 0.68 -1.09 -4.55
C ALA A 82 1.01 0.15 -5.40
N LEU A 83 2.22 0.68 -5.27
CA LEU A 83 2.70 1.86 -5.99
C LEU A 83 2.78 1.67 -7.52
N LYS A 84 2.84 0.44 -8.04
CA LYS A 84 2.79 0.17 -9.49
C LYS A 84 1.47 0.57 -10.14
N TRP A 85 0.39 0.71 -9.37
CA TRP A 85 -0.93 1.07 -9.85
C TRP A 85 -1.18 2.57 -9.84
N GLU A 86 -0.19 3.37 -9.43
CA GLU A 86 -0.22 4.83 -9.41
C GLU A 86 -1.54 5.39 -8.84
N PRO A 87 -1.90 5.03 -7.60
CA PRO A 87 -3.10 5.58 -6.98
C PRO A 87 -2.99 7.10 -6.91
N GLY A 88 -4.09 7.80 -7.15
CA GLY A 88 -4.11 9.25 -7.08
C GLY A 88 -3.83 9.79 -5.67
N VAL A 89 -3.43 11.07 -5.58
CA VAL A 89 -3.29 11.80 -4.31
C VAL A 89 -4.67 11.87 -3.61
N PRO A 90 -4.78 11.70 -2.27
CA PRO A 90 -3.67 11.65 -1.28
C PRO A 90 -3.07 10.25 -1.03
N GLN A 91 -3.71 9.17 -1.47
CA GLN A 91 -3.31 7.79 -1.15
C GLN A 91 -1.88 7.44 -1.60
N ASP A 92 -1.41 8.07 -2.67
CA ASP A 92 -0.06 7.87 -3.18
C ASP A 92 1.00 8.22 -2.14
N CYS A 93 0.86 9.35 -1.43
CA CYS A 93 1.82 9.76 -0.40
C CYS A 93 1.81 8.84 0.82
N GLU A 94 0.64 8.39 1.27
CA GLU A 94 0.53 7.42 2.37
C GLU A 94 1.24 6.10 2.03
N MET A 95 1.07 5.60 0.81
CA MET A 95 1.77 4.40 0.36
C MET A 95 3.29 4.58 0.28
N ARG A 96 3.76 5.77 -0.15
CA ARG A 96 5.19 6.09 -0.20
C ARG A 96 5.81 6.21 1.18
N ILE A 97 5.10 6.79 2.14
CA ILE A 97 5.53 6.84 3.54
C ILE A 97 5.68 5.42 4.08
N ASN A 98 4.68 4.57 3.92
CA ASN A 98 4.73 3.19 4.43
C ASN A 98 5.81 2.36 3.73
N TYR A 99 6.03 2.59 2.43
CA TYR A 99 7.14 1.99 1.69
C TYR A 99 8.50 2.41 2.25
N ALA A 100 8.72 3.72 2.41
CA ALA A 100 9.97 4.27 2.98
C ALA A 100 10.20 3.78 4.41
N LEU A 101 9.17 3.82 5.27
CA LEU A 101 9.24 3.28 6.62
C LEU A 101 9.63 1.79 6.64
N SER A 102 9.11 1.00 5.70
CA SER A 102 9.45 -0.43 5.61
C SER A 102 10.92 -0.64 5.27
N ILE A 103 11.52 0.23 4.46
CA ILE A 103 12.95 0.22 4.15
C ILE A 103 13.77 0.60 5.39
N VAL A 104 13.44 1.74 6.00
CA VAL A 104 14.18 2.26 7.17
C VAL A 104 14.16 1.28 8.34
N LYS A 105 13.02 0.60 8.56
CA LYS A 105 12.87 -0.40 9.64
C LYS A 105 13.73 -1.67 9.46
N GLN A 106 14.25 -1.92 8.27
CA GLN A 106 15.18 -3.02 8.02
C GLN A 106 16.64 -2.65 8.33
N ILE A 107 16.93 -1.39 8.55
CA ILE A 107 18.27 -0.88 8.86
C ILE A 107 18.43 -0.85 10.38
N ASP A 108 19.33 -1.66 10.90
CA ASP A 108 19.76 -1.58 12.30
C ASP A 108 21.06 -0.75 12.37
N PRO A 109 21.02 0.46 12.94
CA PRO A 109 22.19 1.33 13.02
C PRO A 109 23.39 0.67 13.75
N GLN A 110 23.14 -0.30 14.62
CA GLN A 110 24.19 -0.99 15.37
C GLN A 110 24.96 -2.00 14.51
N THR A 111 24.40 -2.40 13.37
CA THR A 111 25.01 -3.38 12.44
C THR A 111 25.69 -2.72 11.24
N VAL A 112 25.61 -1.39 11.14
CA VAL A 112 26.27 -0.64 10.05
C VAL A 112 27.78 -0.64 10.27
N THR A 113 28.50 -1.10 9.25
CA THR A 113 29.97 -1.20 9.22
C THR A 113 30.48 -0.56 7.93
N LYS A 114 31.80 -0.43 7.78
CA LYS A 114 32.39 0.07 6.53
C LYS A 114 32.05 -0.81 5.31
N ASP A 115 31.85 -2.10 5.53
CA ASP A 115 31.64 -3.06 4.45
C ASP A 115 30.21 -3.01 3.89
N ASN A 116 29.23 -2.55 4.68
CA ASN A 116 27.83 -2.43 4.27
C ASN A 116 27.31 -0.98 4.24
N LEU A 117 28.18 0.00 4.44
CA LEU A 117 27.79 1.41 4.50
C LEU A 117 27.17 1.88 3.18
N ASP A 118 27.81 1.55 2.06
CA ASP A 118 27.33 1.97 0.74
C ASP A 118 25.94 1.38 0.43
N GLU A 119 25.74 0.09 0.75
CA GLU A 119 24.41 -0.56 0.63
C GLU A 119 23.37 0.12 1.53
N THR A 120 23.75 0.48 2.75
CA THR A 120 22.86 1.18 3.69
C THR A 120 22.45 2.56 3.15
N ILE A 121 23.40 3.32 2.60
CA ILE A 121 23.15 4.62 1.97
C ILE A 121 22.21 4.43 0.77
N ASP A 122 22.48 3.49 -0.11
CA ASP A 122 21.61 3.21 -1.27
C ASP A 122 20.16 2.90 -0.84
N ARG A 123 19.99 2.18 0.25
CA ARG A 123 18.66 1.88 0.80
C ARG A 123 17.96 3.13 1.36
N LEU A 124 18.67 4.01 2.06
CA LEU A 124 18.12 5.27 2.55
C LEU A 124 17.77 6.21 1.40
N GLU A 125 18.61 6.27 0.37
CA GLU A 125 18.32 7.04 -0.86
C GLU A 125 17.10 6.49 -1.61
N GLU A 126 16.90 5.17 -1.65
CA GLU A 126 15.68 4.55 -2.21
C GLU A 126 14.43 5.01 -1.43
N ALA A 127 14.50 5.00 -0.09
CA ALA A 127 13.41 5.47 0.77
C ALA A 127 13.11 6.96 0.53
N LYS A 128 14.15 7.79 0.51
CA LYS A 128 14.05 9.23 0.24
C LYS A 128 13.46 9.51 -1.14
N ALA A 129 13.95 8.84 -2.18
CA ALA A 129 13.44 8.99 -3.55
C ALA A 129 11.94 8.65 -3.66
N ALA A 130 11.46 7.69 -2.88
CA ALA A 130 10.04 7.37 -2.82
C ALA A 130 9.21 8.52 -2.24
N LEU A 131 9.71 9.20 -1.20
CA LEU A 131 9.04 10.32 -0.54
C LEU A 131 9.01 11.59 -1.41
N LEU A 132 10.08 11.83 -2.20
CA LEU A 132 10.16 12.98 -3.10
C LEU A 132 9.25 12.83 -4.33
N LYS A 133 8.92 11.62 -4.71
CA LYS A 133 8.10 11.38 -5.91
C LYS A 133 6.72 11.98 -5.76
N ASN A 134 6.21 12.57 -6.85
CA ASN A 134 4.91 13.24 -6.94
C ASN A 134 4.75 14.44 -5.97
N GLY A 135 5.86 14.99 -5.44
CA GLY A 135 5.85 16.15 -4.57
C GLY A 135 5.33 15.88 -3.15
N CYS A 136 5.30 14.60 -2.71
CA CYS A 136 4.89 14.28 -1.34
C CYS A 136 5.81 14.97 -0.31
N ALA A 137 7.13 14.95 -0.54
CA ALA A 137 8.14 15.74 0.14
C ALA A 137 8.97 16.53 -0.87
N HIS A 138 9.79 17.49 -0.43
CA HIS A 138 10.75 18.24 -1.23
C HIS A 138 12.14 18.27 -0.58
N ASP A 139 13.18 18.42 -1.39
CA ASP A 139 14.58 18.35 -0.95
C ASP A 139 15.14 19.68 -0.41
N GLU A 140 14.55 20.82 -0.75
CA GLU A 140 15.04 22.13 -0.40
C GLU A 140 14.05 22.87 0.51
N ASP A 141 14.18 24.18 0.66
CA ASP A 141 13.39 25.02 1.56
C ASP A 141 11.86 25.01 1.31
N GLU A 142 11.39 24.27 0.30
CA GLU A 142 9.97 24.07 0.02
C GLU A 142 9.46 22.82 0.73
N ASN A 143 8.35 22.94 1.45
CA ASN A 143 7.69 21.78 2.03
C ASN A 143 6.87 21.04 0.96
N GLY A 144 6.94 19.71 0.98
CA GLY A 144 6.05 18.85 0.21
C GLY A 144 4.58 19.05 0.61
N HIS A 145 3.67 18.58 -0.22
CA HIS A 145 2.24 18.69 0.09
C HIS A 145 1.76 17.70 1.16
N ASN A 146 2.65 16.83 1.66
CA ASN A 146 2.37 15.89 2.75
C ASN A 146 3.41 16.07 3.87
N SER A 147 2.96 16.53 5.05
CA SER A 147 3.81 16.83 6.20
C SER A 147 4.52 15.61 6.78
N ASP A 148 3.88 14.44 6.72
CA ASP A 148 4.46 13.21 7.28
C ASP A 148 5.57 12.68 6.36
N ALA A 149 5.37 12.77 5.03
CA ALA A 149 6.41 12.48 4.05
C ALA A 149 7.62 13.41 4.21
N GLN A 150 7.37 14.72 4.40
CA GLN A 150 8.44 15.69 4.65
C GLN A 150 9.20 15.37 5.93
N THR A 151 8.49 15.11 7.02
CA THR A 151 9.11 14.77 8.31
C THR A 151 9.99 13.53 8.20
N LEU A 152 9.50 12.47 7.56
CA LEU A 152 10.27 11.23 7.40
C LEU A 152 11.50 11.45 6.50
N LYS A 153 11.36 12.23 5.42
CA LYS A 153 12.48 12.60 4.55
C LYS A 153 13.56 13.36 5.34
N ASP A 154 13.17 14.36 6.16
CA ASP A 154 14.09 15.14 6.98
C ASP A 154 14.75 14.31 8.09
N GLU A 155 14.14 13.23 8.54
CA GLU A 155 14.75 12.25 9.44
C GLU A 155 15.79 11.37 8.74
N ILE A 156 15.55 11.01 7.49
CA ILE A 156 16.51 10.23 6.69
C ILE A 156 17.78 11.04 6.37
N ASP A 157 17.67 12.35 6.21
CA ASP A 157 18.80 13.24 5.88
C ASP A 157 19.70 13.56 7.09
N LYS A 158 19.37 13.14 8.31
CA LYS A 158 20.18 13.37 9.53
C LYS A 158 21.22 12.29 9.77
#